data_d0c867ffb4cf56b76aac17828af2e9ce
#
_entry.id   d0c867ffb4cf56b76aac17828af2e9ce
#
_cell.length_a   1.000
_cell.length_b   1.000
_cell.length_c   1.000
_cell.angle_alpha   90.00
_cell.angle_beta   90.00
_cell.angle_gamma   90.00
#
_symmetry.space_group_name_H-M   'P 1'
#
loop_
_entity.id
_entity.type
_entity.pdbx_description
1 polymer ?
#
loop_
_entity_poly.entity_id
_entity_poly.type
_entity_poly.pdbx_seq_one_letter_code
_entity_poly.pdbx_strand_id
1 'polypeptide(L)'
;MIKAVRAGSLPVAKILVTTLGFLSLATVGTFAQDGHSQVSSAQHQSQLTHAQGELLRIVRESTERFQNVSVAESEGYGLLFGCVSGPDSGAMGLHFVKQAFLKAPPLTANGEIDPTRPEIVIYEPVHGGGLRLIGADYLVFADAWDKEHPGNPPQLFGQLFHYFESPNRFGLPAFYTLHVWAWKENPNGAFVNWHPDVSCQPFSGQTP
;
A
#
# COMPACT_ATOMS: atom_id res chain seq x y z
N MET A 1 -43.12 35.74 -25.93
CA MET A 1 -44.28 34.93 -26.37
C MET A 1 -44.01 33.48 -25.93
N ILE A 2 -44.67 33.09 -24.87
CA ILE A 2 -44.52 31.76 -24.24
C ILE A 2 -45.75 30.94 -24.68
N LYS A 3 -45.56 29.84 -25.38
CA LYS A 3 -46.63 28.87 -25.67
C LYS A 3 -46.61 27.73 -24.68
N ALA A 4 -47.65 27.66 -23.87
CA ALA A 4 -47.96 26.54 -22.99
C ALA A 4 -48.43 25.33 -23.78
N VAL A 5 -47.92 24.15 -23.47
CA VAL A 5 -48.40 22.84 -23.99
C VAL A 5 -49.20 22.16 -22.90
N ARG A 6 -50.46 21.82 -23.23
CA ARG A 6 -51.45 21.17 -22.39
C ARG A 6 -51.08 19.69 -22.14
N ALA A 7 -51.26 19.27 -20.92
CA ALA A 7 -51.22 17.86 -20.51
C ALA A 7 -52.49 17.12 -20.92
N GLY A 8 -52.38 16.02 -21.63
CA GLY A 8 -53.45 15.08 -21.97
C GLY A 8 -53.50 13.95 -20.96
N SER A 9 -54.66 13.77 -20.34
CA SER A 9 -54.97 12.65 -19.45
C SER A 9 -55.36 11.40 -20.23
N LEU A 10 -54.79 10.24 -19.92
CA LEU A 10 -55.17 8.93 -20.45
C LEU A 10 -56.05 8.18 -19.44
N PRO A 11 -57.01 7.38 -19.90
CA PRO A 11 -57.98 6.71 -19.05
C PRO A 11 -57.43 5.45 -18.38
N VAL A 12 -57.86 5.23 -17.14
CA VAL A 12 -57.55 4.07 -16.32
C VAL A 12 -58.37 2.86 -16.79
N ALA A 13 -57.73 1.83 -17.30
CA ALA A 13 -58.35 0.54 -17.58
C ALA A 13 -58.37 -0.32 -16.30
N LYS A 14 -59.58 -0.70 -15.87
CA LYS A 14 -59.79 -1.67 -14.78
C LYS A 14 -59.50 -3.08 -15.29
N ILE A 15 -58.45 -3.70 -14.77
CA ILE A 15 -58.15 -5.12 -15.01
C ILE A 15 -58.75 -5.93 -13.85
N LEU A 16 -59.65 -6.84 -14.20
CA LEU A 16 -60.25 -7.81 -13.31
C LEU A 16 -59.28 -8.97 -13.12
N VAL A 17 -58.77 -9.14 -11.91
CA VAL A 17 -57.84 -10.24 -11.58
C VAL A 17 -58.63 -11.41 -11.04
N THR A 18 -58.77 -12.48 -11.83
CA THR A 18 -59.27 -13.79 -11.40
C THR A 18 -58.12 -14.56 -10.72
N THR A 19 -58.28 -14.79 -9.46
CA THR A 19 -57.35 -15.63 -8.66
C THR A 19 -57.59 -17.11 -8.96
N LEU A 20 -56.70 -17.75 -9.74
CA LEU A 20 -56.56 -19.20 -9.76
C LEU A 20 -55.51 -19.62 -8.70
N GLY A 21 -55.97 -20.35 -7.69
CA GLY A 21 -55.09 -20.90 -6.68
C GLY A 21 -54.28 -22.05 -7.23
N PHE A 22 -52.92 -21.84 -7.33
CA PHE A 22 -51.99 -22.91 -7.50
C PHE A 22 -51.39 -23.31 -6.16
N LEU A 23 -51.73 -24.54 -5.73
CA LEU A 23 -51.12 -25.18 -4.57
C LEU A 23 -49.71 -25.63 -4.99
N SER A 24 -48.69 -24.82 -4.71
CA SER A 24 -47.31 -25.22 -4.93
C SER A 24 -46.78 -25.98 -3.72
N LEU A 25 -46.53 -27.28 -3.90
CA LEU A 25 -45.69 -28.04 -2.99
C LEU A 25 -44.29 -27.44 -2.96
N ALA A 26 -43.93 -26.77 -1.88
CA ALA A 26 -42.56 -26.34 -1.63
C ALA A 26 -41.70 -27.57 -1.29
N THR A 27 -40.92 -28.06 -2.23
CA THR A 27 -39.81 -28.94 -1.93
C THR A 27 -38.75 -28.10 -1.21
N VAL A 28 -38.58 -28.30 0.07
CA VAL A 28 -37.46 -27.76 0.84
C VAL A 28 -36.20 -28.46 0.35
N GLY A 29 -35.56 -27.88 -0.65
CA GLY A 29 -34.21 -28.23 -1.01
C GLY A 29 -33.28 -27.70 0.11
N THR A 30 -32.76 -28.58 0.94
CA THR A 30 -31.64 -28.29 1.81
C THR A 30 -30.45 -27.99 0.94
N PHE A 31 -30.20 -26.69 0.70
CA PHE A 31 -28.89 -26.24 0.22
C PHE A 31 -27.90 -26.48 1.36
N ALA A 32 -27.13 -27.55 1.24
CA ALA A 32 -25.90 -27.71 1.99
C ALA A 32 -24.95 -26.63 1.47
N GLN A 33 -24.95 -25.47 2.11
CA GLN A 33 -24.15 -24.33 1.75
C GLN A 33 -22.74 -24.53 2.26
N ASP A 34 -21.84 -24.60 1.32
CA ASP A 34 -20.40 -24.72 1.36
C ASP A 34 -19.73 -24.11 2.60
N GLY A 35 -19.65 -24.86 3.69
CA GLY A 35 -18.81 -24.51 4.83
C GLY A 35 -17.31 -24.49 4.49
N HIS A 36 -16.90 -25.08 3.38
CA HIS A 36 -15.51 -25.10 2.93
C HIS A 36 -15.00 -23.75 2.44
N SER A 37 -15.82 -22.91 1.79
CA SER A 37 -15.38 -21.61 1.27
C SER A 37 -15.14 -20.58 2.36
N GLN A 38 -15.91 -20.59 3.44
CA GLN A 38 -15.74 -19.62 4.53
C GLN A 38 -14.54 -19.95 5.43
N VAL A 39 -14.30 -21.24 5.70
CA VAL A 39 -13.12 -21.69 6.45
C VAL A 39 -11.84 -21.38 5.68
N SER A 40 -11.82 -21.57 4.36
CA SER A 40 -10.69 -21.26 3.50
C SER A 40 -10.36 -19.76 3.47
N SER A 41 -11.37 -18.89 3.38
CA SER A 41 -11.15 -17.43 3.38
C SER A 41 -10.64 -16.90 4.73
N ALA A 42 -11.18 -17.40 5.83
CA ALA A 42 -10.72 -17.03 7.18
C ALA A 42 -9.28 -17.50 7.45
N GLN A 43 -8.93 -18.70 7.02
CA GLN A 43 -7.57 -19.21 7.13
C GLN A 43 -6.59 -18.42 6.28
N HIS A 44 -6.94 -18.08 5.04
CA HIS A 44 -6.12 -17.24 4.17
C HIS A 44 -5.90 -15.84 4.78
N GLN A 45 -6.96 -15.21 5.28
CA GLN A 45 -6.87 -13.90 5.95
C GLN A 45 -5.96 -13.96 7.19
N SER A 46 -6.06 -15.02 7.98
CA SER A 46 -5.19 -15.22 9.15
C SER A 46 -3.72 -15.38 8.76
N GLN A 47 -3.43 -16.11 7.68
CA GLN A 47 -2.07 -16.28 7.16
C GLN A 47 -1.49 -14.97 6.65
N LEU A 48 -2.26 -14.16 5.93
CA LEU A 48 -1.83 -12.83 5.46
C LEU A 48 -1.52 -11.91 6.65
N THR A 49 -2.38 -11.87 7.66
CA THR A 49 -2.16 -11.05 8.86
C THR A 49 -0.89 -11.48 9.62
N HIS A 50 -0.64 -12.78 9.71
CA HIS A 50 0.59 -13.31 10.30
C HIS A 50 1.84 -12.91 9.50
N ALA A 51 1.80 -13.07 8.17
CA ALA A 51 2.89 -12.71 7.28
C ALA A 51 3.21 -11.21 7.34
N GLN A 52 2.19 -10.35 7.42
CA GLN A 52 2.33 -8.90 7.61
C GLN A 52 3.03 -8.57 8.94
N GLY A 53 2.60 -9.21 10.02
CA GLY A 53 3.20 -9.04 11.34
C GLY A 53 4.67 -9.48 11.37
N GLU A 54 5.00 -10.54 10.66
CA GLU A 54 6.38 -11.02 10.54
C GLU A 54 7.26 -10.05 9.76
N LEU A 55 6.77 -9.47 8.64
CA LEU A 55 7.52 -8.44 7.92
C LEU A 55 7.79 -7.22 8.80
N LEU A 56 6.78 -6.73 9.54
CA LEU A 56 6.96 -5.62 10.48
C LEU A 56 8.03 -5.92 11.55
N ARG A 57 8.04 -7.15 12.08
CA ARG A 57 9.04 -7.60 13.05
C ARG A 57 10.44 -7.59 12.45
N ILE A 58 10.61 -8.18 11.27
CA ILE A 58 11.91 -8.23 10.57
C ILE A 58 12.45 -6.82 10.29
N VAL A 59 11.60 -5.93 9.78
CA VAL A 59 12.00 -4.55 9.50
C VAL A 59 12.41 -3.81 10.77
N ARG A 60 11.67 -3.97 11.88
CA ARG A 60 12.06 -3.39 13.17
C ARG A 60 13.43 -3.89 13.63
N GLU A 61 13.63 -5.20 13.68
CA GLU A 61 14.88 -5.79 14.14
C GLU A 61 16.07 -5.39 13.27
N SER A 62 15.90 -5.40 11.95
CA SER A 62 16.98 -5.07 11.02
C SER A 62 17.34 -3.59 10.99
N THR A 63 16.39 -2.70 11.33
CA THR A 63 16.58 -1.24 11.27
C THR A 63 16.70 -0.57 12.65
N GLU A 64 16.61 -1.30 13.76
CA GLU A 64 16.63 -0.74 15.12
C GLU A 64 17.82 0.19 15.36
N ARG A 65 19.01 -0.19 14.89
CA ARG A 65 20.23 0.62 15.01
C ARG A 65 20.13 1.98 14.31
N PHE A 66 19.25 2.10 13.33
CA PHE A 66 19.01 3.34 12.59
C PHE A 66 18.10 4.34 13.30
N GLN A 67 17.63 4.05 14.52
CA GLN A 67 17.05 5.07 15.39
C GLN A 67 18.03 6.23 15.64
N ASN A 68 19.33 5.95 15.57
CA ASN A 68 20.37 6.97 15.42
C ASN A 68 20.69 7.15 13.93
N VAL A 69 20.27 8.28 13.37
CA VAL A 69 20.48 8.59 11.95
C VAL A 69 21.94 8.54 11.52
N SER A 70 22.89 8.92 12.39
CA SER A 70 24.33 8.87 12.09
C SER A 70 24.83 7.43 11.84
N VAL A 71 24.16 6.43 12.40
CA VAL A 71 24.47 5.02 12.09
C VAL A 71 24.03 4.68 10.67
N ALA A 72 22.84 5.10 10.26
CA ALA A 72 22.39 4.91 8.88
C ALA A 72 23.34 5.61 7.89
N GLU A 73 23.74 6.85 8.18
CA GLU A 73 24.69 7.61 7.34
C GLU A 73 26.04 6.89 7.25
N SER A 74 26.57 6.39 8.36
CA SER A 74 27.84 5.64 8.39
C SER A 74 27.78 4.33 7.59
N GLU A 75 26.59 3.74 7.48
CA GLU A 75 26.32 2.57 6.64
C GLU A 75 26.02 2.90 5.19
N GLY A 76 26.09 4.20 4.79
CA GLY A 76 25.95 4.65 3.41
C GLY A 76 24.50 4.97 2.96
N TYR A 77 23.60 5.15 3.92
CA TYR A 77 22.30 5.78 3.65
C TYR A 77 22.47 7.31 3.64
N GLY A 78 21.86 7.98 2.69
CA GLY A 78 21.92 9.44 2.59
C GLY A 78 20.58 10.01 2.17
N LEU A 79 20.27 11.22 2.66
CA LEU A 79 19.04 11.89 2.29
C LEU A 79 18.98 12.13 0.78
N LEU A 80 17.96 11.59 0.15
CA LEU A 80 17.63 11.80 -1.25
C LEU A 80 16.15 12.20 -1.33
N PHE A 81 15.77 13.08 -2.24
CA PHE A 81 14.39 13.58 -2.42
C PHE A 81 13.85 14.50 -1.30
N GLY A 82 14.63 14.85 -0.28
CA GLY A 82 14.16 15.71 0.80
C GLY A 82 13.02 15.08 1.61
N CYS A 83 12.11 15.90 2.12
CA CYS A 83 10.92 15.42 2.82
C CYS A 83 9.73 15.34 1.86
N VAL A 84 9.22 14.15 1.63
CA VAL A 84 8.15 13.89 0.66
C VAL A 84 6.79 14.08 1.31
N SER A 85 6.04 15.08 0.84
CA SER A 85 4.69 15.39 1.32
C SER A 85 3.66 15.35 0.19
N GLY A 86 2.41 15.09 0.54
CA GLY A 86 1.23 15.21 -0.32
C GLY A 86 0.31 16.32 0.17
N PRO A 87 -0.46 17.00 -0.70
CA PRO A 87 -1.28 18.14 -0.32
C PRO A 87 -2.36 17.76 0.71
N ASP A 88 -2.96 16.58 0.60
CA ASP A 88 -4.10 16.15 1.41
C ASP A 88 -3.90 14.77 2.06
N SER A 89 -2.71 14.19 1.95
CA SER A 89 -2.44 12.80 2.35
C SER A 89 -1.43 12.66 3.50
N GLY A 90 -0.98 13.78 4.08
CA GLY A 90 0.12 13.78 5.02
C GLY A 90 1.47 13.70 4.32
N ALA A 91 2.39 12.88 4.80
CA ALA A 91 3.71 12.76 4.20
C ALA A 91 4.21 11.30 4.18
N MET A 92 5.18 11.05 3.33
CA MET A 92 6.00 9.82 3.36
C MET A 92 7.21 10.01 4.28
N GLY A 93 7.67 11.25 4.48
CA GLY A 93 8.84 11.58 5.30
C GLY A 93 10.13 11.75 4.50
N LEU A 94 11.24 11.67 5.20
CA LEU A 94 12.60 11.84 4.69
C LEU A 94 13.18 10.48 4.29
N HIS A 95 13.52 10.33 3.01
CA HIS A 95 14.05 9.07 2.45
C HIS A 95 15.56 9.07 2.48
N PHE A 96 16.14 8.32 3.38
CA PHE A 96 17.58 8.04 3.42
C PHE A 96 17.85 6.79 2.60
N VAL A 97 18.45 6.98 1.45
CA VAL A 97 18.61 5.96 0.41
C VAL A 97 20.04 5.43 0.39
N LYS A 98 20.21 4.13 0.39
CA LYS A 98 21.49 3.47 0.15
C LYS A 98 21.68 3.29 -1.35
N GLN A 99 22.32 4.27 -2.00
CA GLN A 99 22.43 4.34 -3.46
C GLN A 99 23.04 3.09 -4.12
N ALA A 100 23.90 2.36 -3.40
CA ALA A 100 24.42 1.10 -3.92
C ALA A 100 23.33 0.07 -4.18
N PHE A 101 22.26 0.07 -3.37
CA PHE A 101 21.14 -0.87 -3.50
C PHE A 101 20.19 -0.51 -4.65
N LEU A 102 20.10 0.75 -5.03
CA LEU A 102 19.33 1.13 -6.23
C LEU A 102 19.95 0.59 -7.52
N LYS A 103 21.28 0.37 -7.54
CA LYS A 103 21.98 -0.19 -8.69
C LYS A 103 21.95 -1.73 -8.70
N ALA A 104 21.97 -2.33 -7.51
CA ALA A 104 21.97 -3.77 -7.29
C ALA A 104 21.22 -4.04 -5.96
N PRO A 105 19.89 -4.22 -6.02
CA PRO A 105 19.09 -4.45 -4.82
C PRO A 105 19.59 -5.71 -4.10
N PRO A 106 19.60 -5.71 -2.76
CA PRO A 106 20.02 -6.87 -1.98
C PRO A 106 19.00 -7.99 -2.13
N LEU A 107 19.42 -9.08 -2.73
CA LEU A 107 18.58 -10.26 -2.89
C LEU A 107 19.04 -11.37 -1.95
N THR A 108 18.10 -12.23 -1.58
CA THR A 108 18.37 -13.49 -0.90
C THR A 108 19.02 -14.48 -1.87
N ALA A 109 19.49 -15.61 -1.36
CA ALA A 109 20.04 -16.67 -2.19
C ALA A 109 19.06 -17.22 -3.26
N ASN A 110 17.75 -17.02 -3.05
CA ASN A 110 16.71 -17.43 -3.99
C ASN A 110 16.33 -16.34 -5.01
N GLY A 111 17.04 -15.20 -5.02
CA GLY A 111 16.74 -14.09 -5.93
C GLY A 111 15.56 -13.21 -5.50
N GLU A 112 15.04 -13.40 -4.29
CA GLU A 112 13.98 -12.57 -3.70
C GLU A 112 14.55 -11.32 -3.02
N ILE A 113 13.77 -10.27 -2.89
CA ILE A 113 14.17 -9.06 -2.15
C ILE A 113 14.45 -9.42 -0.68
N ASP A 114 15.59 -8.97 -0.16
CA ASP A 114 15.99 -9.26 1.21
C ASP A 114 15.27 -8.32 2.20
N PRO A 115 14.32 -8.83 3.01
CA PRO A 115 13.56 -8.00 3.93
C PRO A 115 14.39 -7.41 5.08
N THR A 116 15.62 -7.88 5.29
CA THR A 116 16.51 -7.37 6.34
C THR A 116 17.38 -6.19 5.87
N ARG A 117 17.33 -5.86 4.59
CA ARG A 117 18.22 -4.88 3.95
C ARG A 117 17.45 -3.93 3.05
N PRO A 118 16.56 -3.07 3.61
CA PRO A 118 15.80 -2.12 2.83
C PRO A 118 16.71 -1.15 2.06
N GLU A 119 16.31 -0.77 0.86
CA GLU A 119 16.99 0.24 0.05
C GLU A 119 16.93 1.63 0.70
N ILE A 120 15.88 1.86 1.50
CA ILE A 120 15.55 3.16 2.07
C ILE A 120 15.15 2.99 3.53
N VAL A 121 15.64 3.86 4.40
CA VAL A 121 15.11 4.05 5.76
C VAL A 121 14.42 5.41 5.84
N ILE A 122 13.26 5.46 6.49
CA ILE A 122 12.39 6.64 6.46
C ILE A 122 12.37 7.29 7.83
N TYR A 123 12.60 8.62 7.82
CA TYR A 123 12.54 9.44 9.03
C TYR A 123 11.45 10.50 8.92
N GLU A 124 10.90 10.90 10.06
CA GLU A 124 10.16 12.15 10.16
C GLU A 124 10.99 13.21 10.88
N PRO A 125 10.92 14.48 10.43
CA PRO A 125 11.55 15.57 11.15
C PRO A 125 10.72 15.87 12.39
N VAL A 126 11.41 16.16 13.52
CA VAL A 126 10.75 16.54 14.78
C VAL A 126 10.97 17.99 15.13
N HIS A 127 10.01 18.61 15.83
CA HIS A 127 10.16 19.98 16.28
C HIS A 127 11.38 20.13 17.21
N GLY A 128 12.11 21.22 17.02
CA GLY A 128 13.35 21.47 17.76
C GLY A 128 14.61 20.87 17.13
N GLY A 129 14.47 20.25 15.96
CA GLY A 129 15.54 19.59 15.23
C GLY A 129 15.67 18.11 15.59
N GLY A 130 16.26 17.35 14.69
CA GLY A 130 16.40 15.91 14.82
C GLY A 130 15.44 15.13 13.94
N LEU A 131 15.71 13.83 13.86
CA LEU A 131 14.99 12.90 13.03
C LEU A 131 14.55 11.70 13.87
N ARG A 132 13.35 11.21 13.60
CA ARG A 132 12.81 10.00 14.21
C ARG A 132 12.59 8.96 13.13
N LEU A 133 13.15 7.77 13.31
CA LEU A 133 12.89 6.64 12.41
C LEU A 133 11.41 6.26 12.49
N ILE A 134 10.75 6.14 11.34
CA ILE A 134 9.33 5.81 11.25
C ILE A 134 9.07 4.56 10.43
N GLY A 135 9.97 4.17 9.53
CA GLY A 135 9.79 2.99 8.70
C GLY A 135 10.95 2.73 7.77
N ALA A 136 10.70 1.86 6.83
CA ALA A 136 11.59 1.53 5.74
C ALA A 136 10.83 1.47 4.42
N ASP A 137 11.56 1.51 3.31
CA ASP A 137 10.98 1.35 1.98
C ASP A 137 11.91 0.48 1.13
N TYR A 138 11.30 -0.41 0.37
CA TYR A 138 11.98 -1.28 -0.59
C TYR A 138 11.70 -0.74 -1.98
N LEU A 139 12.74 -0.66 -2.82
CA LEU A 139 12.62 -0.10 -4.16
C LEU A 139 13.42 -0.91 -5.18
N VAL A 140 12.78 -1.30 -6.27
CA VAL A 140 13.43 -1.91 -7.42
C VAL A 140 12.99 -1.21 -8.70
N PHE A 141 13.92 -0.98 -9.64
CA PHE A 141 13.56 -0.41 -10.93
C PHE A 141 12.79 -1.42 -11.77
N ALA A 142 11.66 -0.96 -12.34
CA ALA A 142 10.71 -1.83 -13.05
C ALA A 142 11.34 -2.56 -14.24
N ASP A 143 12.06 -1.85 -15.11
CA ASP A 143 12.69 -2.46 -16.28
C ASP A 143 13.70 -3.56 -15.92
N ALA A 144 14.43 -3.39 -14.83
CA ALA A 144 15.40 -4.37 -14.37
C ALA A 144 14.69 -5.59 -13.76
N TRP A 145 13.67 -5.35 -12.92
CA TRP A 145 12.90 -6.41 -12.27
C TRP A 145 12.12 -7.23 -13.30
N ASP A 146 11.34 -6.58 -14.15
CA ASP A 146 10.44 -7.25 -15.12
C ASP A 146 11.20 -8.07 -16.17
N LYS A 147 12.44 -7.68 -16.47
CA LYS A 147 13.31 -8.46 -17.36
C LYS A 147 13.70 -9.80 -16.74
N GLU A 148 13.99 -9.83 -15.45
CA GLU A 148 14.40 -11.05 -14.75
C GLU A 148 13.19 -11.85 -14.22
N HIS A 149 12.03 -11.19 -14.03
CA HIS A 149 10.81 -11.76 -13.45
C HIS A 149 9.57 -11.45 -14.30
N PRO A 150 9.52 -11.87 -15.59
CA PRO A 150 8.45 -11.48 -16.50
C PRO A 150 7.07 -11.91 -15.98
N GLY A 151 6.16 -10.92 -15.83
CA GLY A 151 4.80 -11.13 -15.33
C GLY A 151 4.67 -11.37 -13.82
N ASN A 152 5.77 -11.27 -13.07
CA ASN A 152 5.78 -11.45 -11.62
C ASN A 152 6.23 -10.16 -10.92
N PRO A 153 5.31 -9.28 -10.52
CA PRO A 153 5.66 -8.06 -9.78
C PRO A 153 6.30 -8.42 -8.43
N PRO A 154 7.19 -7.56 -7.90
CA PRO A 154 7.86 -7.82 -6.63
C PRO A 154 6.87 -7.86 -5.48
N GLN A 155 7.16 -8.72 -4.50
CA GLN A 155 6.39 -8.84 -3.27
C GLN A 155 7.27 -9.23 -2.09
N LEU A 156 6.87 -8.85 -0.89
CA LEU A 156 7.43 -9.31 0.37
C LEU A 156 6.30 -9.79 1.29
N PHE A 157 6.39 -11.03 1.79
CA PHE A 157 5.40 -11.60 2.71
C PHE A 157 3.95 -11.44 2.24
N GLY A 158 3.71 -11.59 0.94
CA GLY A 158 2.40 -11.41 0.32
C GLY A 158 1.96 -9.95 0.10
N GLN A 159 2.83 -8.97 0.42
CA GLN A 159 2.59 -7.57 0.10
C GLN A 159 3.17 -7.25 -1.27
N LEU A 160 2.30 -6.93 -2.23
CA LEU A 160 2.71 -6.47 -3.55
C LEU A 160 3.27 -5.05 -3.44
N PHE A 161 4.31 -4.78 -4.21
CA PHE A 161 4.85 -3.43 -4.34
C PHE A 161 3.95 -2.54 -5.19
N HIS A 162 3.90 -1.27 -4.85
CA HIS A 162 3.24 -0.24 -5.64
C HIS A 162 4.10 0.15 -6.84
N TYR A 163 3.49 0.22 -8.00
CA TYR A 163 4.16 0.64 -9.23
C TYR A 163 4.08 2.16 -9.41
N PHE A 164 5.22 2.78 -9.71
CA PHE A 164 5.33 4.18 -10.09
C PHE A 164 5.88 4.28 -11.51
N GLU A 165 5.07 4.84 -12.40
CA GLU A 165 5.48 5.06 -13.78
C GLU A 165 6.50 6.21 -13.91
N SER A 166 7.14 6.32 -15.06
CA SER A 166 7.98 7.48 -15.44
C SER A 166 7.27 8.25 -16.55
N PRO A 167 7.30 9.63 -16.53
CA PRO A 167 7.98 10.47 -15.53
C PRO A 167 7.24 10.55 -14.18
N ASN A 168 7.98 10.66 -13.09
CA ASN A 168 7.46 10.83 -11.75
C ASN A 168 8.14 11.99 -11.03
N ARG A 169 7.57 12.40 -9.87
CA ARG A 169 8.07 13.54 -9.09
C ARG A 169 9.50 13.38 -8.57
N PHE A 170 10.02 12.17 -8.53
CA PHE A 170 11.36 11.84 -8.04
C PHE A 170 12.42 11.91 -9.15
N GLY A 171 12.01 12.07 -10.42
CA GLY A 171 12.91 12.03 -11.56
C GLY A 171 13.57 10.67 -11.79
N LEU A 172 12.97 9.60 -11.26
CA LEU A 172 13.44 8.23 -11.40
C LEU A 172 12.84 7.55 -12.64
N PRO A 173 13.52 6.55 -13.21
CA PRO A 173 12.86 5.56 -14.07
C PRO A 173 11.65 4.95 -13.38
N ALA A 174 10.78 4.24 -14.11
CA ALA A 174 9.68 3.49 -13.50
C ALA A 174 10.20 2.49 -12.45
N PHE A 175 9.51 2.38 -11.32
CA PHE A 175 9.96 1.55 -10.21
C PHE A 175 8.78 0.95 -9.43
N TYR A 176 9.06 -0.12 -8.73
CA TYR A 176 8.20 -0.72 -7.71
C TYR A 176 8.71 -0.33 -6.32
N THR A 177 7.80 -0.05 -5.39
CA THR A 177 8.17 0.31 -4.01
C THR A 177 7.18 -0.26 -3.00
N LEU A 178 7.67 -0.57 -1.79
CA LEU A 178 6.86 -1.02 -0.67
C LEU A 178 7.25 -0.30 0.60
N HIS A 179 6.44 0.67 1.02
CA HIS A 179 6.58 1.32 2.33
C HIS A 179 6.17 0.37 3.45
N VAL A 180 6.95 0.34 4.52
CA VAL A 180 6.71 -0.46 5.72
C VAL A 180 6.79 0.45 6.95
N TRP A 181 5.63 0.84 7.50
CA TRP A 181 5.51 1.70 8.69
C TRP A 181 5.80 0.91 9.96
N ALA A 182 7.04 0.46 10.12
CA ALA A 182 7.44 -0.44 11.19
C ALA A 182 7.58 0.25 12.56
N TRP A 183 7.90 1.55 12.59
CA TRP A 183 8.21 2.31 13.81
C TRP A 183 7.16 3.36 14.19
N LYS A 184 6.25 3.67 13.27
CA LYS A 184 5.12 4.56 13.50
C LYS A 184 3.87 3.90 12.93
N GLU A 185 2.88 3.65 13.79
CA GLU A 185 1.60 3.06 13.36
C GLU A 185 0.89 4.01 12.40
N ASN A 186 0.50 3.49 11.25
CA ASN A 186 -0.24 4.24 10.25
C ASN A 186 -1.72 3.83 10.29
N PRO A 187 -2.65 4.75 10.58
CA PRO A 187 -4.07 4.43 10.68
C PRO A 187 -4.68 3.93 9.36
N ASN A 188 -4.04 4.22 8.22
CA ASN A 188 -4.47 3.76 6.90
C ASN A 188 -3.88 2.40 6.50
N GLY A 189 -3.04 1.80 7.36
CA GLY A 189 -2.40 0.51 7.12
C GLY A 189 -0.88 0.58 7.08
N ALA A 190 -0.24 -0.54 7.43
CA ALA A 190 1.22 -0.59 7.58
C ALA A 190 2.01 -0.55 6.26
N PHE A 191 1.35 -0.73 5.10
CA PHE A 191 2.00 -0.89 3.80
C PHE A 191 1.49 0.09 2.74
N VAL A 192 0.90 1.20 3.16
CA VAL A 192 0.46 2.29 2.26
C VAL A 192 1.53 3.37 2.17
N ASN A 193 1.57 4.10 1.06
CA ASN A 193 2.63 5.09 0.81
C ASN A 193 2.55 6.32 1.73
N TRP A 194 1.34 6.77 2.10
CA TRP A 194 1.12 8.02 2.82
C TRP A 194 0.71 7.81 4.26
N HIS A 195 1.25 8.63 5.15
CA HIS A 195 0.90 8.64 6.56
C HIS A 195 0.27 9.99 6.95
N PRO A 196 -1.00 10.02 7.38
CA PRO A 196 -1.71 11.28 7.66
C PRO A 196 -1.08 12.09 8.81
N ASP A 197 -0.43 11.42 9.78
CA ASP A 197 0.17 12.05 10.96
C ASP A 197 1.70 12.26 10.83
N VAL A 198 2.25 12.15 9.61
CA VAL A 198 3.62 12.55 9.30
C VAL A 198 3.59 13.93 8.64
N SER A 199 4.47 14.82 9.08
CA SER A 199 4.55 16.19 8.57
C SER A 199 5.98 16.57 8.22
N CYS A 200 6.14 17.22 7.08
CA CYS A 200 7.41 17.81 6.66
C CYS A 200 7.65 19.22 7.21
N GLN A 201 6.69 19.83 7.91
CA GLN A 201 6.80 21.22 8.41
C GLN A 201 8.06 21.51 9.23
N PRO A 202 8.55 20.60 10.11
CA PRO A 202 9.78 20.87 10.86
C PRO A 202 11.06 20.77 10.01
N PHE A 203 10.98 20.32 8.74
CA PHE A 203 12.13 20.18 7.86
C PHE A 203 12.39 21.48 7.09
N SER A 204 13.59 22.05 7.25
CA SER A 204 14.00 23.30 6.60
C SER A 204 14.71 23.10 5.25
N GLY A 205 14.89 21.85 4.81
CA GLY A 205 15.49 21.53 3.51
C GLY A 205 14.50 21.58 2.34
N GLN A 206 14.97 21.19 1.16
CA GLN A 206 14.11 21.10 -0.02
C GLN A 206 13.18 19.88 0.08
N THR A 207 11.94 20.07 -0.36
CA THR A 207 10.97 19.00 -0.59
C THR A 207 10.73 18.84 -2.08
N PRO A 208 10.57 17.63 -2.61
CA PRO A 208 10.34 17.41 -4.03
C PRO A 208 8.95 17.86 -4.47
#